data_a65f39119f8898f5f2da0883dced1b6d
#
_entry.id   a65f39119f8898f5f2da0883dced1b6d
#
_cell.length_a   1.000
_cell.length_b   1.000
_cell.length_c   1.000
_cell.angle_alpha   90.00
_cell.angle_beta   90.00
_cell.angle_gamma   90.00
#
_symmetry.space_group_name_H-M   'P 1'
#
loop_
_entity.id
_entity.type
_entity.pdbx_description
1 polymer ?
#
loop_
_entity_poly.entity_id
_entity_poly.type
_entity_poly.pdbx_seq_one_letter_code
_entity_poly.pdbx_strand_id
1 'polypeptide(L)'
;IGVIDGTINLPGVGEILNLKALANALQSRGGANILSTPNLMTLDNEKASIMVGQTVPFVSGRYVTDGGGGSNNPFQTIEREDIGLKLQVRPQISEGGTVKLDIYQEVSSIDAQRSSDTAGIVTNKRALDTSVLLDDGQIMVLGGLLEDSVSHGRDAVPGLGRIPVLGALFRSDSRNRTKTNLMVFLRPHVVRDPAAGQRLTRDRYDFMRHAQSGAQPPGSWALPALSAPQLPPQDLPVLGD
;
A
#
# COMPACT_ATOMS: atom_id res chain seq x y z
N ILE A 1 -8.42 -19.85 20.75
CA ILE A 1 -9.78 -20.24 21.20
C ILE A 1 -10.40 -20.96 20.01
N GLY A 2 -10.53 -22.31 20.13
CA GLY A 2 -11.08 -23.16 19.08
C GLY A 2 -12.54 -22.85 18.83
N VAL A 3 -12.88 -22.65 17.56
CA VAL A 3 -14.28 -22.59 17.10
C VAL A 3 -14.78 -24.02 17.05
N ILE A 4 -15.68 -24.35 17.94
CA ILE A 4 -16.40 -25.65 17.89
C ILE A 4 -17.56 -25.46 16.90
N ASP A 5 -17.37 -26.00 15.72
CA ASP A 5 -18.44 -26.20 14.74
C ASP A 5 -19.17 -27.47 15.14
N GLY A 6 -20.26 -27.36 15.87
CA GLY A 6 -21.02 -28.51 16.37
C GLY A 6 -22.48 -28.13 16.64
N THR A 7 -23.38 -28.84 16.02
CA THR A 7 -24.80 -28.90 16.38
C THR A 7 -24.96 -29.66 17.67
N ILE A 8 -25.57 -29.08 18.69
CA ILE A 8 -25.96 -29.79 19.94
C ILE A 8 -27.37 -30.28 19.73
N ASN A 9 -27.49 -31.61 19.65
CA ASN A 9 -28.77 -32.30 19.57
C ASN A 9 -29.31 -32.57 20.98
N LEU A 10 -30.33 -31.85 21.40
CA LEU A 10 -31.03 -32.15 22.66
C LEU A 10 -32.20 -33.05 22.38
N PRO A 11 -32.28 -34.20 23.05
CA PRO A 11 -33.38 -35.13 22.87
C PRO A 11 -34.69 -34.49 23.34
N GLY A 12 -35.62 -34.24 22.39
CA GLY A 12 -36.95 -33.72 22.64
C GLY A 12 -37.28 -32.32 22.10
N VAL A 13 -36.30 -31.59 21.59
CA VAL A 13 -36.49 -30.18 21.13
C VAL A 13 -35.98 -29.90 19.71
N GLY A 14 -35.37 -30.89 19.04
CA GLY A 14 -34.82 -30.71 17.70
C GLY A 14 -33.50 -29.93 17.71
N GLU A 15 -32.88 -29.82 16.56
CA GLU A 15 -31.62 -29.08 16.39
C GLU A 15 -31.75 -27.61 16.84
N ILE A 16 -31.13 -27.29 17.95
CA ILE A 16 -31.11 -25.91 18.46
C ILE A 16 -29.76 -25.27 18.20
N LEU A 17 -29.85 -24.17 17.46
CA LEU A 17 -28.96 -23.04 17.38
C LEU A 17 -27.47 -23.28 17.60
N ASN A 18 -26.81 -23.20 16.52
CA ASN A 18 -25.39 -22.90 16.40
C ASN A 18 -24.94 -21.87 17.47
N LEU A 19 -24.04 -22.25 18.34
CA LEU A 19 -23.43 -21.42 19.37
C LEU A 19 -22.74 -20.14 18.80
N LYS A 20 -22.74 -19.98 17.49
CA LYS A 20 -22.32 -18.75 16.79
C LYS A 20 -23.05 -17.48 17.24
N ALA A 21 -24.25 -17.60 17.78
CA ALA A 21 -25.00 -16.44 18.26
C ALA A 21 -24.48 -15.85 19.59
N LEU A 22 -23.77 -16.64 20.39
CA LEU A 22 -23.28 -16.21 21.71
C LEU A 22 -21.87 -15.57 21.67
N ALA A 23 -21.09 -15.77 20.60
CA ALA A 23 -19.70 -15.30 20.50
C ALA A 23 -19.52 -14.11 19.53
N ASN A 24 -20.56 -13.38 19.21
CA ASN A 24 -20.52 -12.31 18.20
C ASN A 24 -19.99 -10.96 18.73
N ALA A 25 -19.26 -10.97 19.83
CA ALA A 25 -18.54 -9.79 20.35
C ALA A 25 -17.03 -9.89 20.00
N LEU A 26 -16.68 -10.32 18.78
CA LEU A 26 -15.30 -10.34 18.34
C LEU A 26 -14.90 -8.93 17.83
N GLN A 27 -14.05 -8.24 18.60
CA GLN A 27 -13.44 -7.00 18.15
C GLN A 27 -12.10 -7.32 17.48
N SER A 28 -12.03 -7.14 16.15
CA SER A 28 -10.77 -7.19 15.41
C SER A 28 -10.22 -5.78 15.24
N ARG A 29 -8.96 -5.57 15.61
CA ARG A 29 -8.25 -4.32 15.37
C ARG A 29 -7.05 -4.62 14.49
N GLY A 30 -7.03 -4.03 13.30
CA GLY A 30 -5.89 -4.05 12.40
C GLY A 30 -5.42 -2.63 12.13
N GLY A 31 -4.11 -2.42 12.03
CA GLY A 31 -3.54 -1.15 11.64
C GLY A 31 -2.31 -1.40 10.77
N ALA A 32 -2.15 -0.59 9.73
CA ALA A 32 -0.96 -0.56 8.90
C ALA A 32 -0.42 0.87 8.86
N ASN A 33 0.88 1.01 9.09
CA ASN A 33 1.60 2.27 8.91
C ASN A 33 2.65 2.05 7.82
N ILE A 34 2.52 2.79 6.72
CA ILE A 34 3.40 2.67 5.56
C ILE A 34 4.07 4.02 5.35
N LEU A 35 5.39 4.03 5.37
CA LEU A 35 6.22 5.19 5.02
C LEU A 35 7.05 4.83 3.79
N SER A 36 6.91 5.63 2.73
CA SER A 36 7.70 5.49 1.50
C SER A 36 8.42 6.79 1.22
N THR A 37 9.73 6.72 1.04
CA THR A 37 10.58 7.90 0.82
C THR A 37 11.38 7.77 -0.48
N PRO A 38 10.75 8.01 -1.66
CA PRO A 38 11.47 8.03 -2.92
C PRO A 38 12.42 9.23 -2.97
N ASN A 39 13.64 8.99 -3.44
CA ASN A 39 14.64 10.03 -3.64
C ASN A 39 15.03 10.05 -5.12
N LEU A 40 15.14 11.23 -5.70
CA LEU A 40 15.45 11.42 -7.08
C LEU A 40 16.35 12.67 -7.24
N MET A 41 17.41 12.55 -8.04
CA MET A 41 18.27 13.67 -8.41
C MET A 41 18.08 13.96 -9.90
N THR A 42 18.00 15.24 -10.24
CA THR A 42 17.83 15.71 -11.61
C THR A 42 18.54 17.05 -11.83
N LEU A 43 18.75 17.38 -13.07
CA LEU A 43 19.27 18.70 -13.47
C LEU A 43 18.16 19.75 -13.45
N ASP A 44 18.55 21.03 -13.45
CA ASP A 44 17.61 22.12 -13.56
C ASP A 44 16.83 22.04 -14.87
N ASN A 45 15.53 22.31 -14.79
CA ASN A 45 14.56 22.28 -15.89
C ASN A 45 14.44 20.92 -16.62
N GLU A 46 15.02 19.84 -16.08
CA GLU A 46 14.97 18.49 -16.65
C GLU A 46 13.94 17.64 -15.92
N LYS A 47 13.11 16.92 -16.70
CA LYS A 47 12.11 16.00 -16.16
C LYS A 47 12.78 14.68 -15.81
N ALA A 48 12.68 14.29 -14.55
CA ALA A 48 13.12 12.98 -14.09
C ALA A 48 11.96 12.17 -13.51
N SER A 49 12.08 10.86 -13.58
CA SER A 49 11.08 9.95 -13.03
C SER A 49 11.75 8.73 -12.39
N ILE A 50 11.15 8.28 -11.29
CA ILE A 50 11.48 7.01 -10.66
C ILE A 50 10.18 6.20 -10.52
N MET A 51 10.28 4.92 -10.81
CA MET A 51 9.20 3.97 -10.60
C MET A 51 9.71 2.77 -9.84
N VAL A 52 8.99 2.40 -8.78
CA VAL A 52 9.28 1.21 -7.96
C VAL A 52 7.99 0.41 -7.84
N GLY A 53 7.93 -0.75 -8.45
CA GLY A 53 6.71 -1.54 -8.49
C GLY A 53 6.85 -2.83 -9.27
N GLN A 54 5.73 -3.34 -9.71
CA GLN A 54 5.62 -4.54 -10.52
C GLN A 54 4.69 -4.31 -11.70
N THR A 55 4.96 -4.99 -12.81
CA THR A 55 4.08 -4.99 -13.97
C THR A 55 3.07 -6.13 -13.84
N VAL A 56 1.79 -5.80 -13.92
CA VAL A 56 0.68 -6.75 -13.73
C VAL A 56 -0.09 -6.92 -15.04
N PRO A 57 -0.39 -8.15 -15.46
CA PRO A 57 -1.18 -8.40 -16.65
C PRO A 57 -2.68 -8.24 -16.35
N PHE A 58 -3.37 -7.45 -17.17
CA PHE A 58 -4.82 -7.28 -17.16
C PHE A 58 -5.43 -7.91 -18.39
N VAL A 59 -6.51 -8.63 -18.24
CA VAL A 59 -7.29 -9.17 -19.38
C VAL A 59 -8.22 -8.06 -19.87
N SER A 60 -7.90 -7.46 -21.03
CA SER A 60 -8.68 -6.37 -21.61
C SER A 60 -9.79 -6.86 -22.55
N GLY A 61 -9.76 -8.10 -23.00
CA GLY A 61 -10.80 -8.67 -23.86
C GLY A 61 -10.77 -10.19 -23.92
N ARG A 62 -11.94 -10.79 -24.02
CA ARG A 62 -12.12 -12.22 -24.33
C ARG A 62 -13.00 -12.30 -25.56
N TYR A 63 -12.47 -12.85 -26.64
CA TYR A 63 -13.23 -13.12 -27.85
C TYR A 63 -13.45 -14.63 -27.96
N VAL A 64 -14.72 -15.05 -28.03
CA VAL A 64 -15.10 -16.42 -28.36
C VAL A 64 -15.43 -16.40 -29.84
N THR A 65 -14.65 -17.06 -30.66
CA THR A 65 -14.97 -17.25 -32.07
C THR A 65 -15.96 -18.41 -32.17
N ASP A 66 -17.22 -18.10 -32.39
CA ASP A 66 -18.28 -19.08 -32.65
C ASP A 66 -18.13 -19.56 -34.12
N GLY A 67 -17.16 -20.42 -34.35
CA GLY A 67 -16.94 -21.09 -35.63
C GLY A 67 -17.29 -22.57 -35.46
N GLY A 68 -18.43 -23.01 -36.01
CA GLY A 68 -18.99 -24.32 -35.89
C GLY A 68 -18.04 -25.49 -36.16
N GLY A 69 -17.39 -25.94 -35.09
CA GLY A 69 -16.46 -27.06 -35.11
C GLY A 69 -15.64 -27.15 -33.85
N GLY A 70 -16.20 -27.57 -32.74
CA GLY A 70 -15.60 -28.39 -31.68
C GLY A 70 -14.37 -27.93 -30.92
N SER A 71 -13.84 -26.71 -31.08
CA SER A 71 -12.73 -26.22 -30.29
C SER A 71 -12.92 -24.74 -29.93
N ASN A 72 -13.55 -24.48 -28.80
CA ASN A 72 -13.58 -23.14 -28.19
C ASN A 72 -12.18 -22.79 -27.72
N ASN A 73 -11.42 -22.07 -28.54
CA ASN A 73 -10.15 -21.49 -28.12
C ASN A 73 -10.39 -19.97 -27.86
N PRO A 74 -10.62 -19.55 -26.62
CA PRO A 74 -10.83 -18.15 -26.31
C PRO A 74 -9.51 -17.38 -26.44
N PHE A 75 -9.47 -16.43 -27.37
CA PHE A 75 -8.37 -15.47 -27.44
C PHE A 75 -8.53 -14.45 -26.32
N GLN A 76 -7.50 -14.32 -25.49
CA GLN A 76 -7.44 -13.29 -24.45
C GLN A 76 -6.44 -12.22 -24.89
N THR A 77 -6.85 -10.97 -24.84
CA THR A 77 -5.95 -9.82 -24.98
C THR A 77 -5.46 -9.43 -23.60
N ILE A 78 -4.15 -9.43 -23.41
CA ILE A 78 -3.51 -9.09 -22.15
C ILE A 78 -2.83 -7.74 -22.30
N GLU A 79 -3.25 -6.79 -21.50
CA GLU A 79 -2.59 -5.50 -21.31
C GLU A 79 -1.75 -5.54 -20.02
N ARG A 80 -0.57 -4.92 -20.04
CA ARG A 80 0.31 -4.87 -18.88
C ARG A 80 0.35 -3.45 -18.35
N GLU A 81 0.02 -3.30 -17.07
CA GLU A 81 0.07 -2.02 -16.38
C GLU A 81 1.06 -2.08 -15.21
N ASP A 82 1.81 -1.00 -15.03
CA ASP A 82 2.78 -0.88 -13.95
C ASP A 82 2.08 -0.40 -12.68
N ILE A 83 2.22 -1.18 -11.61
CA ILE A 83 1.62 -0.93 -10.30
C ILE A 83 2.73 -0.74 -9.27
N GLY A 84 2.64 0.33 -8.49
CA GLY A 84 3.61 0.66 -7.47
C GLY A 84 3.67 2.15 -7.18
N LEU A 85 4.83 2.63 -6.78
CA LEU A 85 5.12 4.04 -6.54
C LEU A 85 5.79 4.64 -7.78
N LYS A 86 5.22 5.72 -8.30
CA LYS A 86 5.76 6.50 -9.41
C LYS A 86 5.89 7.95 -8.97
N LEU A 87 7.06 8.53 -9.16
CA LEU A 87 7.34 9.92 -8.92
C LEU A 87 7.95 10.53 -10.18
N GLN A 88 7.40 11.64 -10.65
CA GLN A 88 7.96 12.47 -11.72
C GLN A 88 8.11 13.87 -11.20
N VAL A 89 9.26 14.47 -11.46
CA VAL A 89 9.59 15.82 -10.99
C VAL A 89 10.27 16.59 -12.12
N ARG A 90 9.91 17.86 -12.27
CA ARG A 90 10.63 18.83 -13.06
C ARG A 90 10.94 20.03 -12.18
N PRO A 91 12.19 20.24 -11.76
CA PRO A 91 12.59 21.45 -11.05
C PRO A 91 12.84 22.58 -12.01
N GLN A 92 12.65 23.81 -11.53
CA GLN A 92 13.08 25.04 -12.15
C GLN A 92 13.66 25.94 -11.06
N ILE A 93 14.96 26.18 -11.11
CA ILE A 93 15.68 26.89 -10.07
C ILE A 93 15.76 28.39 -10.47
N SER A 94 15.32 29.25 -9.55
CA SER A 94 15.45 30.71 -9.72
C SER A 94 16.79 31.21 -9.18
N GLU A 95 17.28 32.35 -9.69
CA GLU A 95 18.52 32.98 -9.23
C GLU A 95 18.54 33.30 -7.73
N GLY A 96 17.36 33.47 -7.10
CA GLY A 96 17.20 33.67 -5.66
C GLY A 96 17.31 32.40 -4.78
N GLY A 97 17.53 31.21 -5.38
CA GLY A 97 17.60 29.95 -4.64
C GLY A 97 16.24 29.28 -4.37
N THR A 98 15.18 29.91 -4.83
CA THR A 98 13.83 29.33 -4.79
C THR A 98 13.68 28.34 -5.94
N VAL A 99 13.05 27.22 -5.65
CA VAL A 99 12.83 26.11 -6.59
C VAL A 99 11.35 25.98 -6.87
N LYS A 100 10.96 26.14 -8.13
CA LYS A 100 9.65 25.72 -8.60
C LYS A 100 9.72 24.25 -9.00
N LEU A 101 8.80 23.47 -8.48
CA LEU A 101 8.73 22.03 -8.72
C LEU A 101 7.37 21.67 -9.31
N ASP A 102 7.37 21.09 -10.51
CA ASP A 102 6.21 20.43 -11.08
C ASP A 102 6.32 18.94 -10.72
N ILE A 103 5.34 18.41 -9.97
CA ILE A 103 5.43 17.10 -9.35
C ILE A 103 4.18 16.30 -9.71
N TYR A 104 4.42 15.09 -10.22
CA TYR A 104 3.42 14.06 -10.33
C TYR A 104 3.83 12.86 -9.49
N GLN A 105 3.02 12.52 -8.51
CA GLN A 105 3.21 11.34 -7.66
C GLN A 105 2.01 10.43 -7.75
N GLU A 106 2.27 9.15 -7.92
CA GLU A 106 1.25 8.11 -7.98
C GLU A 106 1.67 6.93 -7.11
N VAL A 107 0.73 6.42 -6.33
CA VAL A 107 0.89 5.17 -5.57
C VAL A 107 -0.28 4.28 -5.92
N SER A 108 0.01 3.12 -6.50
CA SER A 108 -0.97 2.11 -6.85
C SER A 108 -0.67 0.78 -6.18
N SER A 109 -1.72 0.06 -5.81
CA SER A 109 -1.62 -1.26 -5.18
C SER A 109 -2.77 -2.17 -5.62
N ILE A 110 -2.53 -3.47 -5.65
CA ILE A 110 -3.56 -4.46 -5.95
C ILE A 110 -4.43 -4.68 -4.73
N ASP A 111 -5.74 -4.68 -4.91
CA ASP A 111 -6.69 -5.10 -3.90
C ASP A 111 -6.97 -6.60 -4.07
N ALA A 112 -6.24 -7.41 -3.33
CA ALA A 112 -6.35 -8.87 -3.41
C ALA A 112 -7.72 -9.40 -2.96
N GLN A 113 -8.44 -8.66 -2.11
CA GLN A 113 -9.76 -9.08 -1.60
C GLN A 113 -10.87 -8.87 -2.63
N ARG A 114 -10.73 -7.85 -3.48
CA ARG A 114 -11.70 -7.54 -4.54
C ARG A 114 -11.31 -8.11 -5.90
N SER A 115 -10.07 -8.56 -6.05
CA SER A 115 -9.60 -9.19 -7.27
C SER A 115 -10.12 -10.61 -7.35
N SER A 116 -10.68 -11.01 -8.49
CA SER A 116 -11.15 -12.37 -8.76
C SER A 116 -10.91 -12.73 -10.22
N ASP A 117 -10.83 -14.04 -10.50
CA ASP A 117 -10.62 -14.54 -11.86
C ASP A 117 -11.74 -14.11 -12.84
N THR A 118 -12.93 -13.84 -12.31
CA THR A 118 -14.10 -13.45 -13.10
C THR A 118 -14.21 -11.92 -13.27
N ALA A 119 -13.92 -11.16 -12.21
CA ALA A 119 -14.06 -9.69 -12.20
C ALA A 119 -12.77 -8.97 -12.64
N GLY A 120 -11.65 -9.70 -12.73
CA GLY A 120 -10.35 -9.14 -13.04
C GLY A 120 -9.62 -8.60 -11.80
N ILE A 121 -8.51 -7.93 -12.04
CA ILE A 121 -7.67 -7.34 -10.99
C ILE A 121 -8.19 -5.95 -10.64
N VAL A 122 -8.45 -5.71 -9.36
CA VAL A 122 -8.84 -4.39 -8.84
C VAL A 122 -7.62 -3.71 -8.25
N THR A 123 -7.41 -2.44 -8.63
CA THR A 123 -6.30 -1.64 -8.14
C THR A 123 -6.79 -0.42 -7.37
N ASN A 124 -6.13 -0.12 -6.28
CA ASN A 124 -6.28 1.13 -5.55
C ASN A 124 -5.20 2.09 -6.01
N LYS A 125 -5.59 3.28 -6.48
CA LYS A 125 -4.70 4.31 -7.01
C LYS A 125 -4.87 5.61 -6.25
N ARG A 126 -3.75 6.23 -5.87
CA ARG A 126 -3.68 7.56 -5.29
C ARG A 126 -2.69 8.37 -6.09
N ALA A 127 -3.12 9.49 -6.65
CA ALA A 127 -2.28 10.35 -7.47
C ALA A 127 -2.40 11.79 -6.98
N LEU A 128 -1.28 12.52 -7.06
CA LEU A 128 -1.15 13.94 -6.79
C LEU A 128 -0.42 14.57 -7.97
N ASP A 129 -0.99 15.62 -8.55
CA ASP A 129 -0.38 16.45 -9.59
C ASP A 129 -0.43 17.90 -9.14
N THR A 130 0.72 18.52 -8.94
CA THR A 130 0.81 19.88 -8.39
C THR A 130 2.09 20.59 -8.77
N SER A 131 2.03 21.92 -8.80
CA SER A 131 3.19 22.81 -8.92
C SER A 131 3.34 23.61 -7.65
N VAL A 132 4.54 23.63 -7.10
CA VAL A 132 4.85 24.34 -5.84
C VAL A 132 6.14 25.14 -5.98
N LEU A 133 6.24 26.20 -5.18
CA LEU A 133 7.41 27.02 -5.06
C LEU A 133 7.95 26.91 -3.63
N LEU A 134 9.24 26.57 -3.50
CA LEU A 134 9.89 26.25 -2.23
C LEU A 134 11.29 26.82 -2.18
N ASP A 135 11.77 27.09 -0.97
CA ASP A 135 13.18 27.39 -0.73
C ASP A 135 13.98 26.08 -0.57
N ASP A 136 15.29 26.16 -0.84
CA ASP A 136 16.22 25.06 -0.67
C ASP A 136 16.18 24.51 0.78
N GLY A 137 15.99 23.20 0.93
CA GLY A 137 15.91 22.50 2.22
C GLY A 137 14.59 22.64 2.98
N GLN A 138 13.64 23.45 2.51
CA GLN A 138 12.34 23.62 3.15
C GLN A 138 11.49 22.36 3.02
N ILE A 139 10.84 21.95 4.10
CA ILE A 139 9.86 20.86 4.08
C ILE A 139 8.46 21.44 3.90
N MET A 140 7.75 20.96 2.92
CA MET A 140 6.35 21.34 2.66
C MET A 140 5.44 20.13 2.59
N VAL A 141 4.22 20.30 3.08
CA VAL A 141 3.11 19.36 2.86
C VAL A 141 2.46 19.68 1.54
N LEU A 142 2.52 18.78 0.57
CA LEU A 142 1.91 18.96 -0.75
C LEU A 142 0.40 18.69 -0.73
N GLY A 143 -0.02 17.79 0.12
CA GLY A 143 -1.42 17.41 0.25
C GLY A 143 -1.61 16.28 1.23
N GLY A 144 -2.86 15.98 1.50
CA GLY A 144 -3.22 14.89 2.38
C GLY A 144 -4.69 14.50 2.23
N LEU A 145 -5.02 13.32 2.74
CA LEU A 145 -6.37 12.78 2.81
C LEU A 145 -6.61 12.24 4.21
N LEU A 146 -7.68 12.69 4.85
CA LEU A 146 -8.21 12.07 6.04
C LEU A 146 -9.60 11.55 5.73
N GLU A 147 -9.75 10.25 5.74
CA GLU A 147 -11.02 9.57 5.48
C GLU A 147 -11.41 8.76 6.72
N ASP A 148 -12.63 8.90 7.17
CA ASP A 148 -13.20 8.13 8.28
C ASP A 148 -14.55 7.58 7.83
N SER A 149 -14.58 6.32 7.46
CA SER A 149 -15.76 5.61 6.97
C SER A 149 -16.29 4.69 8.05
N VAL A 150 -17.58 4.82 8.37
CA VAL A 150 -18.27 3.98 9.35
C VAL A 150 -19.42 3.29 8.66
N SER A 151 -19.38 1.96 8.63
CA SER A 151 -20.46 1.11 8.12
C SER A 151 -21.13 0.38 9.27
N HIS A 152 -22.45 0.46 9.33
CA HIS A 152 -23.27 -0.27 10.29
C HIS A 152 -24.15 -1.27 9.52
N GLY A 153 -24.01 -2.54 9.82
CA GLY A 153 -24.90 -3.59 9.39
C GLY A 153 -25.73 -4.06 10.59
N ARG A 154 -27.02 -4.25 10.41
CA ARG A 154 -27.89 -4.87 11.41
C ARG A 154 -28.74 -5.91 10.73
N ASP A 155 -28.55 -7.14 11.15
CA ASP A 155 -29.35 -8.30 10.75
C ASP A 155 -30.19 -8.73 11.93
N ALA A 156 -31.50 -8.78 11.74
CA ALA A 156 -32.42 -9.18 12.81
C ALA A 156 -33.54 -10.07 12.26
N VAL A 157 -33.93 -11.06 13.03
CA VAL A 157 -35.09 -11.89 12.72
C VAL A 157 -36.36 -11.07 12.86
N PRO A 158 -37.21 -10.94 11.81
CA PRO A 158 -38.44 -10.18 11.89
C PRO A 158 -39.34 -10.67 13.04
N GLY A 159 -39.82 -9.73 13.86
CA GLY A 159 -40.67 -10.02 15.03
C GLY A 159 -39.86 -10.34 16.29
N LEU A 160 -38.93 -11.28 16.28
CA LEU A 160 -38.19 -11.73 17.46
C LEU A 160 -37.09 -10.74 17.89
N GLY A 161 -36.47 -10.05 16.95
CA GLY A 161 -35.45 -9.04 17.25
C GLY A 161 -35.94 -7.79 17.99
N ARG A 162 -37.26 -7.61 18.14
CA ARG A 162 -37.90 -6.47 18.85
C ARG A 162 -38.28 -6.79 20.28
N ILE A 163 -38.16 -8.00 20.75
CA ILE A 163 -38.52 -8.40 22.12
C ILE A 163 -37.52 -7.76 23.09
N PRO A 164 -37.99 -7.01 24.11
CA PRO A 164 -37.11 -6.45 25.13
C PRO A 164 -36.38 -7.62 25.85
N VAL A 165 -35.08 -7.44 26.12
CA VAL A 165 -34.16 -8.41 26.76
C VAL A 165 -33.78 -9.60 25.87
N LEU A 166 -34.71 -10.31 25.25
CA LEU A 166 -34.44 -11.49 24.42
C LEU A 166 -34.09 -11.14 22.98
N GLY A 167 -34.47 -9.96 22.50
CA GLY A 167 -34.17 -9.53 21.10
C GLY A 167 -32.69 -9.42 20.77
N ALA A 168 -31.82 -9.28 21.76
CA ALA A 168 -30.37 -9.28 21.57
C ALA A 168 -29.83 -10.63 21.06
N LEU A 169 -30.51 -11.74 21.33
CA LEU A 169 -30.15 -13.08 20.86
C LEU A 169 -30.55 -13.31 19.39
N PHE A 170 -31.49 -12.51 18.87
CA PHE A 170 -32.04 -12.62 17.51
C PHE A 170 -31.63 -11.48 16.58
N ARG A 171 -30.60 -10.72 16.96
CA ARG A 171 -30.01 -9.68 16.14
C ARG A 171 -28.48 -9.79 16.13
N SER A 172 -27.90 -9.47 15.01
CA SER A 172 -26.45 -9.31 14.84
C SER A 172 -26.18 -7.87 14.41
N ASP A 173 -25.43 -7.13 15.21
CA ASP A 173 -25.00 -5.78 14.90
C ASP A 173 -23.53 -5.84 14.46
N SER A 174 -23.25 -5.49 13.22
CA SER A 174 -21.89 -5.37 12.65
C SER A 174 -21.53 -3.90 12.52
N ARG A 175 -20.38 -3.51 13.03
CA ARG A 175 -19.83 -2.16 12.87
C ARG A 175 -18.42 -2.26 12.34
N ASN A 176 -18.21 -1.71 11.15
CA ASN A 176 -16.90 -1.57 10.55
C ASN A 176 -16.52 -0.10 10.45
N ARG A 177 -15.36 0.26 10.98
CA ARG A 177 -14.82 1.62 10.88
C ARG A 177 -13.45 1.55 10.24
N THR A 178 -13.31 2.22 9.11
CA THR A 178 -12.06 2.36 8.38
C THR A 178 -11.60 3.81 8.43
N LYS A 179 -10.40 4.03 8.95
CA LYS A 179 -9.78 5.34 9.00
C LYS A 179 -8.51 5.32 8.17
N THR A 180 -8.45 6.16 7.16
CA THR A 180 -7.30 6.34 6.28
C THR A 180 -6.74 7.74 6.47
N ASN A 181 -5.44 7.82 6.72
CA ASN A 181 -4.71 9.08 6.77
C ASN A 181 -3.53 8.99 5.80
N LEU A 182 -3.51 9.87 4.82
CA LEU A 182 -2.44 10.01 3.84
C LEU A 182 -1.88 11.43 3.93
N MET A 183 -0.57 11.55 4.02
CA MET A 183 0.12 12.84 3.92
C MET A 183 1.33 12.73 3.01
N VAL A 184 1.51 13.72 2.14
CA VAL A 184 2.63 13.79 1.20
C VAL A 184 3.49 14.99 1.57
N PHE A 185 4.76 14.70 1.86
CA PHE A 185 5.78 15.69 2.20
C PHE A 185 6.82 15.77 1.10
N LEU A 186 7.33 16.95 0.88
CA LEU A 186 8.41 17.23 -0.07
C LEU A 186 9.50 18.05 0.60
N ARG A 187 10.75 17.72 0.27
CA ARG A 187 11.93 18.49 0.65
C ARG A 187 12.90 18.56 -0.54
N PRO A 188 13.06 19.70 -1.21
CA PRO A 188 14.06 19.88 -2.23
C PRO A 188 15.44 20.14 -1.62
N HIS A 189 16.48 19.74 -2.33
CA HIS A 189 17.86 20.12 -2.06
C HIS A 189 18.53 20.55 -3.34
N VAL A 190 19.07 21.77 -3.36
CA VAL A 190 19.81 22.31 -4.50
C VAL A 190 21.29 22.07 -4.27
N VAL A 191 21.87 21.24 -5.13
CA VAL A 191 23.31 20.93 -5.11
C VAL A 191 24.02 21.88 -6.06
N ARG A 192 24.78 22.84 -5.53
CA ARG A 192 25.53 23.83 -6.31
C ARG A 192 27.02 23.49 -6.44
N ASP A 193 27.51 22.67 -5.54
CA ASP A 193 28.92 22.29 -5.43
C ASP A 193 29.05 20.76 -5.55
N PRO A 194 29.98 20.25 -6.36
CA PRO A 194 30.27 18.81 -6.46
C PRO A 194 30.58 18.15 -5.11
N ALA A 195 31.25 18.84 -4.21
CA ALA A 195 31.58 18.33 -2.88
C ALA A 195 30.31 18.17 -2.00
N ALA A 196 29.34 19.06 -2.14
CA ALA A 196 28.04 18.94 -1.48
C ALA A 196 27.25 17.72 -2.02
N GLY A 197 27.29 17.48 -3.33
CA GLY A 197 26.70 16.32 -3.97
C GLY A 197 27.29 15.00 -3.47
N GLN A 198 28.61 14.95 -3.34
CA GLN A 198 29.29 13.76 -2.80
C GLN A 198 28.95 13.50 -1.34
N ARG A 199 28.86 14.56 -0.51
CA ARG A 199 28.41 14.40 0.90
C ARG A 199 27.01 13.86 0.99
N LEU A 200 26.07 14.39 0.22
CA LEU A 200 24.69 13.92 0.20
C LEU A 200 24.59 12.45 -0.25
N THR A 201 25.39 12.07 -1.27
CA THR A 201 25.45 10.68 -1.74
C THR A 201 26.00 9.74 -0.67
N ARG A 202 27.07 10.16 0.05
CA ARG A 202 27.67 9.40 1.13
C ARG A 202 26.69 9.21 2.28
N ASP A 203 26.02 10.26 2.74
CA ASP A 203 25.03 10.19 3.80
C ASP A 203 23.88 9.22 3.45
N ARG A 204 23.43 9.23 2.19
CA ARG A 204 22.38 8.32 1.73
C ARG A 204 22.86 6.87 1.63
N TYR A 205 24.07 6.67 1.18
CA TYR A 205 24.69 5.35 1.14
C TYR A 205 24.87 4.76 2.54
N ASP A 206 25.38 5.53 3.47
CA ASP A 206 25.57 5.10 4.86
C ASP A 206 24.22 4.82 5.54
N PHE A 207 23.21 5.65 5.30
CA PHE A 207 21.86 5.39 5.75
C PHE A 207 21.33 4.05 5.26
N MET A 208 21.44 3.76 3.96
CA MET A 208 21.01 2.49 3.39
C MET A 208 21.77 1.30 3.96
N ARG A 209 23.07 1.44 4.14
CA ARG A 209 23.92 0.42 4.74
C ARG A 209 23.53 0.13 6.19
N HIS A 210 23.26 1.17 6.98
CA HIS A 210 22.78 1.00 8.36
C HIS A 210 21.38 0.35 8.40
N ALA A 211 20.48 0.73 7.50
CA ALA A 211 19.18 0.10 7.39
C ALA A 211 19.28 -1.40 7.04
N GLN A 212 20.20 -1.77 6.13
CA GLN A 212 20.46 -3.17 5.81
C GLN A 212 21.06 -3.96 6.98
N SER A 213 21.94 -3.35 7.77
CA SER A 213 22.51 -4.01 8.94
C SER A 213 21.46 -4.26 10.03
N GLY A 214 20.52 -3.34 10.22
CA GLY A 214 19.39 -3.48 11.15
C GLY A 214 18.32 -4.50 10.70
N ALA A 215 18.24 -4.78 9.41
CA ALA A 215 17.27 -5.70 8.82
C ALA A 215 17.79 -7.15 8.72
N GLN A 216 18.97 -7.47 9.29
CA GLN A 216 19.49 -8.84 9.28
C GLN A 216 18.53 -9.78 10.01
N PRO A 217 18.20 -10.94 9.44
CA PRO A 217 17.36 -11.91 10.12
C PRO A 217 18.02 -12.39 11.40
N PRO A 218 17.28 -12.57 12.50
CA PRO A 218 17.83 -13.07 13.74
C PRO A 218 18.40 -14.47 13.51
N GLY A 219 19.62 -14.71 14.02
CA GLY A 219 20.27 -16.02 13.95
C GLY A 219 19.39 -17.09 14.57
N SER A 220 19.18 -18.19 13.85
CA SER A 220 18.46 -19.36 14.35
C SER A 220 19.46 -20.50 14.59
N TRP A 221 19.38 -21.14 15.75
CA TRP A 221 20.23 -22.29 16.05
C TRP A 221 19.93 -23.51 15.14
N ALA A 222 18.75 -23.56 14.55
CA ALA A 222 18.26 -24.69 13.74
C ALA A 222 18.44 -24.49 12.22
N LEU A 223 18.78 -23.27 11.79
CA LEU A 223 18.92 -22.94 10.38
C LEU A 223 20.31 -22.36 10.11
N PRO A 224 20.93 -22.65 8.94
CA PRO A 224 22.19 -22.03 8.57
C PRO A 224 22.04 -20.50 8.55
N ALA A 225 23.07 -19.80 9.00
CA ALA A 225 23.08 -18.32 9.02
C ALA A 225 22.89 -17.78 7.59
N LEU A 226 21.73 -17.19 7.33
CA LEU A 226 21.46 -16.46 6.10
C LEU A 226 21.95 -15.03 6.29
N SER A 227 23.16 -14.72 5.81
CA SER A 227 23.59 -13.32 5.71
C SER A 227 22.92 -12.69 4.50
N ALA A 228 22.05 -11.72 4.72
CA ALA A 228 21.54 -10.90 3.63
C ALA A 228 22.69 -10.07 3.02
N PRO A 229 22.69 -9.82 1.70
CA PRO A 229 23.73 -9.03 1.06
C PRO A 229 23.76 -7.62 1.66
N GLN A 230 24.97 -7.15 1.94
CA GLN A 230 25.20 -5.80 2.47
C GLN A 230 26.01 -4.99 1.46
N LEU A 231 25.70 -3.69 1.39
CA LEU A 231 26.51 -2.76 0.61
C LEU A 231 27.93 -2.69 1.18
N PRO A 232 28.97 -2.74 0.32
CA PRO A 232 30.37 -2.63 0.78
C PRO A 232 30.62 -1.26 1.43
N PRO A 233 31.65 -1.14 2.28
CA PRO A 233 32.08 0.18 2.75
C PRO A 233 32.55 1.02 1.55
N GLN A 234 32.19 2.30 1.51
CA GLN A 234 32.70 3.21 0.50
C GLN A 234 34.10 3.69 0.91
N ASP A 235 35.12 3.14 0.26
CA ASP A 235 36.47 3.73 0.26
C ASP A 235 36.53 4.84 -0.80
N LEU A 236 35.74 5.91 -0.59
CA LEU A 236 35.89 7.09 -1.41
C LEU A 236 37.10 7.89 -0.91
N PRO A 237 38.03 8.27 -1.80
CA PRO A 237 39.19 9.07 -1.39
C PRO A 237 38.68 10.36 -0.74
N VAL A 238 39.17 10.61 0.47
CA VAL A 238 39.02 11.91 1.11
C VAL A 238 39.71 12.91 0.20
N LEU A 239 38.93 13.74 -0.52
CA LEU A 239 39.49 14.87 -1.23
C LEU A 239 40.08 15.75 -0.12
N GLY A 240 41.41 15.76 -0.05
CA GLY A 240 42.17 16.50 0.95
C GLY A 240 41.84 17.99 0.90
N ASP A 241 42.00 18.60 2.06
CA ASP A 241 41.95 20.04 2.35
C ASP A 241 42.62 20.92 1.30
#